data_b0b8bd605ff7dac062ccd130df04724a
#
_entry.id   b0b8bd605ff7dac062ccd130df04724a
#
_cell.length_a   1.000
_cell.length_b   1.000
_cell.length_c   1.000
_cell.angle_alpha   90.00
_cell.angle_beta   90.00
_cell.angle_gamma   90.00
#
_symmetry.space_group_name_H-M   'P 1'
#
loop_
_entity.id
_entity.type
_entity.pdbx_description
1 polymer ?
#
loop_
_entity_poly.entity_id
_entity_poly.type
_entity_poly.pdbx_seq_one_letter_code
_entity_poly.pdbx_strand_id
1 'polypeptide(L)'
;DATEITVQQVELRGDYLRILVVGTTPEQLKVLFTDTSRTARMTVQERGQTVATYEGYTAFYRTEIYTGKIYGVVMYKAEKTPEVQSSMVQAAVLVAQIQAQSLTDEQAVTVKDIYPAYDPNGVQYQKDFYLTHDGKLYKVLQAHTSQADWTPDTAPSLFAEVLPGQGGTGIGEWVQPGSTNPYMTGDRVTHNGGMWESLVDNNVWEPGAQGSEALWQKVTE
;
A
#
# COMPACT_ATOMS: atom_id res chain seq x y z
N ASP A 1 15.96 2.73 37.78
CA ASP A 1 16.81 3.78 38.32
C ASP A 1 16.83 4.97 37.40
N ALA A 2 16.60 6.20 37.88
CA ALA A 2 16.72 7.42 37.10
C ALA A 2 18.19 7.64 36.73
N THR A 3 18.45 8.00 35.48
CA THR A 3 19.79 8.39 35.06
C THR A 3 19.86 9.90 34.97
N GLU A 4 20.81 10.48 35.66
CA GLU A 4 21.06 11.91 35.67
C GLU A 4 22.24 12.25 34.75
N ILE A 5 22.08 13.32 33.97
CA ILE A 5 23.13 13.87 33.11
C ILE A 5 23.16 15.38 33.26
N THR A 6 24.34 15.98 33.15
CA THR A 6 24.49 17.44 33.17
C THR A 6 24.19 18.02 31.81
N VAL A 7 23.16 18.84 31.70
CA VAL A 7 22.77 19.52 30.49
C VAL A 7 23.16 20.99 30.52
N GLN A 8 23.64 21.52 29.39
CA GLN A 8 23.93 22.94 29.24
C GLN A 8 22.69 23.70 28.75
N GLN A 9 21.90 23.08 27.89
CA GLN A 9 20.70 23.68 27.33
C GLN A 9 19.76 22.59 26.82
N VAL A 10 18.46 22.84 27.00
CA VAL A 10 17.41 22.05 26.33
C VAL A 10 16.54 23.00 25.54
N GLU A 11 16.31 22.68 24.27
CA GLU A 11 15.61 23.54 23.34
C GLU A 11 14.58 22.74 22.55
N LEU A 12 13.33 23.20 22.57
CA LEU A 12 12.28 22.69 21.73
C LEU A 12 12.21 23.49 20.44
N ARG A 13 12.40 22.83 19.31
CA ARG A 13 12.36 23.45 17.97
C ARG A 13 11.36 22.69 17.08
N GLY A 14 10.14 23.24 16.98
CA GLY A 14 9.07 22.55 16.23
C GLY A 14 8.83 21.16 16.81
N ASP A 15 9.03 20.13 15.99
CA ASP A 15 8.73 18.73 16.36
C ASP A 15 9.89 18.00 17.05
N TYR A 16 11.04 18.64 17.25
CA TYR A 16 12.18 17.99 17.88
C TYR A 16 12.69 18.70 19.13
N LEU A 17 13.24 17.90 20.03
CA LEU A 17 13.91 18.32 21.25
C LEU A 17 15.43 18.22 21.03
N ARG A 18 16.15 19.31 21.23
CA ARG A 18 17.62 19.36 21.21
C ARG A 18 18.14 19.54 22.62
N ILE A 19 19.03 18.65 23.03
CA ILE A 19 19.61 18.62 24.37
C ILE A 19 21.13 18.78 24.22
N LEU A 20 21.69 19.86 24.75
CA LEU A 20 23.15 20.07 24.80
C LEU A 20 23.71 19.51 26.10
N VAL A 21 24.64 18.59 26.00
CA VAL A 21 25.20 17.84 27.12
C VAL A 21 26.71 18.05 27.18
N VAL A 22 27.24 18.09 28.37
CA VAL A 22 28.67 18.18 28.66
C VAL A 22 29.14 17.02 29.54
N GLY A 23 30.44 16.72 29.49
CA GLY A 23 31.04 15.73 30.42
C GLY A 23 30.75 14.27 30.04
N THR A 24 30.44 13.98 28.76
CA THR A 24 30.14 12.64 28.26
C THR A 24 30.76 12.43 26.86
N THR A 25 30.45 11.33 26.18
CA THR A 25 30.84 11.07 24.79
C THR A 25 29.62 10.83 23.89
N PRO A 26 29.75 11.03 22.55
CA PRO A 26 28.67 10.75 21.61
C PRO A 26 28.13 9.32 21.71
N GLU A 27 29.01 8.35 21.94
CA GLU A 27 28.67 6.93 22.05
C GLU A 27 27.81 6.65 23.30
N GLN A 28 28.21 7.24 24.43
CA GLN A 28 27.45 7.13 25.68
C GLN A 28 26.08 7.79 25.55
N LEU A 29 26.00 8.96 24.91
CA LEU A 29 24.73 9.63 24.65
C LEU A 29 23.84 8.80 23.73
N LYS A 30 24.38 8.21 22.67
CA LYS A 30 23.61 7.34 21.79
C LYS A 30 23.01 6.17 22.56
N VAL A 31 23.78 5.47 23.38
CA VAL A 31 23.28 4.36 24.20
C VAL A 31 22.18 4.83 25.16
N LEU A 32 22.38 5.95 25.82
CA LEU A 32 21.41 6.49 26.78
C LEU A 32 20.08 6.90 26.13
N PHE A 33 20.15 7.63 25.00
CA PHE A 33 18.97 8.22 24.36
C PHE A 33 18.28 7.30 23.35
N THR A 34 18.86 6.15 23.01
CA THR A 34 18.15 5.09 22.25
C THR A 34 17.32 4.18 23.15
N ASP A 35 17.50 4.23 24.46
CA ASP A 35 16.66 3.50 25.39
C ASP A 35 15.32 4.23 25.60
N THR A 36 14.28 3.75 24.95
CA THR A 36 12.94 4.36 24.95
C THR A 36 12.29 4.40 26.33
N SER A 37 12.65 3.47 27.21
CA SER A 37 12.14 3.45 28.58
C SER A 37 12.65 4.64 29.42
N ARG A 38 13.87 5.08 29.14
CA ARG A 38 14.52 6.22 29.82
C ARG A 38 14.08 7.56 29.24
N THR A 39 13.78 7.60 27.95
CA THR A 39 13.40 8.82 27.24
C THR A 39 11.90 9.07 27.18
N ALA A 40 11.07 8.11 27.61
CA ALA A 40 9.61 8.26 27.69
C ALA A 40 9.18 9.51 28.45
N ARG A 41 9.89 9.81 29.55
CA ARG A 41 9.70 11.02 30.33
C ARG A 41 11.06 11.55 30.81
N MET A 42 11.43 12.72 30.35
CA MET A 42 12.66 13.42 30.74
C MET A 42 12.31 14.67 31.50
N THR A 43 13.01 14.93 32.60
CA THR A 43 12.82 16.14 33.43
C THR A 43 14.10 16.94 33.47
N VAL A 44 13.99 18.25 33.34
CA VAL A 44 15.09 19.19 33.56
C VAL A 44 14.92 19.78 34.94
N GLN A 45 15.99 19.71 35.73
CA GLN A 45 16.02 20.26 37.10
C GLN A 45 17.08 21.38 37.19
N GLU A 46 16.74 22.42 37.89
CA GLU A 46 17.67 23.49 38.27
C GLU A 46 17.61 23.67 39.78
N ARG A 47 18.75 23.56 40.44
CA ARG A 47 18.87 23.67 41.92
C ARG A 47 17.91 22.74 42.65
N GLY A 48 17.70 21.52 42.13
CA GLY A 48 16.79 20.52 42.73
C GLY A 48 15.30 20.75 42.44
N GLN A 49 14.94 21.74 41.66
CA GLN A 49 13.56 22.03 41.25
C GLN A 49 13.34 21.62 39.81
N THR A 50 12.27 20.91 39.48
CA THR A 50 11.88 20.58 38.11
C THR A 50 11.41 21.86 37.40
N VAL A 51 12.15 22.28 36.36
CA VAL A 51 11.85 23.47 35.56
C VAL A 51 11.17 23.13 34.25
N ALA A 52 11.35 21.90 33.72
CA ALA A 52 10.67 21.44 32.54
C ALA A 52 10.52 19.91 32.53
N THR A 53 9.49 19.43 31.83
CA THR A 53 9.24 18.00 31.58
C THR A 53 8.93 17.82 30.11
N TYR A 54 9.59 16.83 29.49
CA TYR A 54 9.42 16.46 28.10
C TYR A 54 8.98 15.00 28.03
N GLU A 55 7.81 14.75 27.45
CA GLU A 55 7.23 13.42 27.34
C GLU A 55 7.10 12.99 25.88
N GLY A 56 7.35 11.71 25.63
CA GLY A 56 7.18 11.08 24.33
C GLY A 56 8.30 11.35 23.31
N TYR A 57 9.40 12.02 23.70
CA TYR A 57 10.57 12.20 22.82
C TYR A 57 11.46 10.96 22.87
N THR A 58 10.98 9.86 22.30
CA THR A 58 11.64 8.54 22.37
C THR A 58 12.38 8.15 21.09
N ALA A 59 12.22 8.90 19.99
CA ALA A 59 12.92 8.64 18.75
C ALA A 59 14.24 9.40 18.69
N PHE A 60 15.36 8.71 18.96
CA PHE A 60 16.70 9.26 18.77
C PHE A 60 16.99 9.47 17.28
N TYR A 61 17.39 10.67 16.88
CA TYR A 61 17.70 11.00 15.49
C TYR A 61 19.20 11.04 15.21
N ARG A 62 19.94 11.88 15.95
CA ARG A 62 21.39 12.04 15.78
C ARG A 62 22.06 12.66 16.98
N THR A 63 23.38 12.51 17.04
CA THR A 63 24.26 13.29 17.91
C THR A 63 24.93 14.38 17.10
N GLU A 64 25.02 15.59 17.65
CA GLU A 64 25.73 16.74 17.09
C GLU A 64 26.99 17.00 17.92
N ILE A 65 28.09 17.34 17.27
CA ILE A 65 29.37 17.59 17.92
C ILE A 65 29.70 19.09 17.80
N TYR A 66 29.91 19.73 18.92
CA TYR A 66 30.28 21.15 19.01
C TYR A 66 31.66 21.29 19.60
N THR A 67 32.25 22.48 19.44
CA THR A 67 33.52 22.85 20.08
C THR A 67 33.40 22.83 21.59
N GLY A 68 34.53 22.55 22.31
CA GLY A 68 34.53 22.57 23.77
C GLY A 68 33.92 21.34 24.46
N LYS A 69 33.89 20.19 23.79
CA LYS A 69 33.30 18.94 24.31
C LYS A 69 31.82 19.07 24.69
N ILE A 70 31.09 19.84 23.91
CA ILE A 70 29.65 19.96 23.97
C ILE A 70 29.06 19.05 22.89
N TYR A 71 28.08 18.23 23.25
CA TYR A 71 27.39 17.33 22.35
C TYR A 71 25.89 17.61 22.37
N GLY A 72 25.30 17.67 21.19
CA GLY A 72 23.85 17.81 21.05
C GLY A 72 23.22 16.44 20.79
N VAL A 73 22.12 16.16 21.45
CA VAL A 73 21.23 15.05 21.11
C VAL A 73 19.97 15.63 20.54
N VAL A 74 19.56 15.11 19.38
CA VAL A 74 18.30 15.48 18.73
C VAL A 74 17.32 14.32 18.84
N MET A 75 16.19 14.57 19.47
CA MET A 75 15.11 13.62 19.70
C MET A 75 13.82 14.10 19.04
N TYR A 76 13.09 13.21 18.41
CA TYR A 76 11.72 13.47 17.98
C TYR A 76 10.73 12.81 18.94
N LYS A 77 9.52 13.36 19.00
CA LYS A 77 8.42 12.58 19.55
C LYS A 77 8.31 11.31 18.70
N ALA A 78 8.27 10.17 19.36
CA ALA A 78 7.82 8.97 18.64
C ALA A 78 6.48 9.36 17.99
N GLU A 79 6.44 9.25 16.67
CA GLU A 79 5.20 9.51 15.94
C GLU A 79 4.08 8.78 16.66
N LYS A 80 3.00 9.50 16.86
CA LYS A 80 1.84 8.99 17.60
C LYS A 80 1.58 7.55 17.18
N THR A 81 1.59 6.69 18.17
CA THR A 81 1.22 5.26 18.21
C THR A 81 0.93 4.54 16.87
N PRO A 82 1.25 3.26 16.76
CA PRO A 82 0.90 2.42 15.61
C PRO A 82 -0.54 2.62 15.07
N GLU A 83 -1.46 3.08 15.91
CA GLU A 83 -2.85 3.39 15.56
C GLU A 83 -3.02 4.59 14.60
N VAL A 84 -2.23 5.67 14.74
CA VAL A 84 -2.36 6.84 13.84
C VAL A 84 -1.68 6.58 12.50
N GLN A 85 -0.53 5.91 12.50
CA GLN A 85 0.08 5.46 11.24
C GLN A 85 -0.83 4.45 10.54
N SER A 86 -1.41 3.51 11.26
CA SER A 86 -2.38 2.56 10.73
C SER A 86 -3.59 3.27 10.13
N SER A 87 -4.18 4.26 10.80
CA SER A 87 -5.34 5.00 10.29
C SER A 87 -5.02 5.86 9.07
N MET A 88 -3.83 6.47 9.00
CA MET A 88 -3.39 7.23 7.82
C MET A 88 -3.13 6.30 6.62
N VAL A 89 -2.50 5.16 6.84
CA VAL A 89 -2.29 4.15 5.80
C VAL A 89 -3.62 3.60 5.31
N GLN A 90 -4.55 3.29 6.21
CA GLN A 90 -5.90 2.83 5.85
C GLN A 90 -6.67 3.88 5.03
N ALA A 91 -6.59 5.16 5.42
CA ALA A 91 -7.21 6.24 4.67
C ALA A 91 -6.58 6.40 3.27
N ALA A 92 -5.25 6.30 3.16
CA ALA A 92 -4.56 6.35 1.87
C ALA A 92 -4.95 5.16 0.96
N VAL A 93 -5.04 3.96 1.52
CA VAL A 93 -5.50 2.76 0.80
C VAL A 93 -6.94 2.95 0.32
N LEU A 94 -7.84 3.45 1.16
CA LEU A 94 -9.22 3.70 0.77
C LEU A 94 -9.32 4.72 -0.37
N VAL A 95 -8.58 5.83 -0.32
CA VAL A 95 -8.54 6.82 -1.41
C VAL A 95 -8.01 6.18 -2.69
N ALA A 96 -6.95 5.39 -2.61
CA ALA A 96 -6.40 4.69 -3.75
C ALA A 96 -7.40 3.68 -4.35
N GLN A 97 -8.13 2.93 -3.52
CA GLN A 97 -9.19 2.02 -3.95
C GLN A 97 -10.34 2.75 -4.67
N ILE A 98 -10.77 3.91 -4.15
CA ILE A 98 -11.80 4.72 -4.78
C ILE A 98 -11.33 5.23 -6.16
N GLN A 99 -10.10 5.72 -6.26
CA GLN A 99 -9.53 6.19 -7.53
C GLN A 99 -9.35 5.04 -8.53
N ALA A 100 -8.94 3.87 -8.06
CA ALA A 100 -8.73 2.69 -8.89
C ALA A 100 -10.04 2.19 -9.54
N GLN A 101 -11.22 2.48 -8.97
CA GLN A 101 -12.51 2.11 -9.59
C GLN A 101 -12.78 2.81 -10.93
N SER A 102 -12.05 3.87 -11.26
CA SER A 102 -12.15 4.58 -12.53
C SER A 102 -11.16 4.12 -13.61
N LEU A 103 -10.31 3.14 -13.28
CA LEU A 103 -9.34 2.58 -14.23
C LEU A 103 -10.04 1.72 -15.30
N THR A 104 -9.40 1.59 -16.45
CA THR A 104 -9.80 0.61 -17.47
C THR A 104 -9.50 -0.81 -17.00
N ASP A 105 -10.14 -1.81 -17.59
CA ASP A 105 -9.92 -3.22 -17.27
C ASP A 105 -8.42 -3.59 -17.32
N GLU A 106 -7.72 -3.13 -18.35
CA GLU A 106 -6.27 -3.31 -18.51
C GLU A 106 -5.45 -2.70 -17.36
N GLN A 107 -5.73 -1.44 -17.04
CA GLN A 107 -5.04 -0.75 -15.93
C GLN A 107 -5.36 -1.42 -14.59
N ALA A 108 -6.63 -1.81 -14.39
CA ALA A 108 -7.09 -2.46 -13.18
C ALA A 108 -6.37 -3.78 -12.90
N VAL A 109 -6.14 -4.61 -13.92
CA VAL A 109 -5.39 -5.88 -13.79
C VAL A 109 -3.96 -5.65 -13.29
N THR A 110 -3.29 -4.58 -13.75
CA THR A 110 -1.89 -4.31 -13.34
C THR A 110 -1.74 -3.92 -11.88
N VAL A 111 -2.82 -3.40 -11.28
CA VAL A 111 -2.85 -2.95 -9.88
C VAL A 111 -3.89 -3.72 -9.05
N LYS A 112 -4.21 -4.93 -9.43
CA LYS A 112 -5.31 -5.73 -8.83
C LYS A 112 -5.26 -5.80 -7.30
N ASP A 113 -4.07 -5.83 -6.72
CA ASP A 113 -3.89 -5.97 -5.27
C ASP A 113 -4.33 -4.74 -4.47
N ILE A 114 -4.65 -3.62 -5.14
CA ILE A 114 -5.19 -2.43 -4.49
C ILE A 114 -6.70 -2.54 -4.26
N TYR A 115 -7.41 -3.37 -5.04
CA TYR A 115 -8.85 -3.51 -4.94
C TYR A 115 -9.28 -4.27 -3.69
N PRO A 116 -10.45 -3.92 -3.11
CA PRO A 116 -10.96 -4.64 -1.94
C PRO A 116 -11.26 -6.10 -2.27
N ALA A 117 -11.06 -6.97 -1.30
CA ALA A 117 -11.53 -8.34 -1.41
C ALA A 117 -13.06 -8.40 -1.39
N TYR A 118 -13.64 -9.41 -2.04
CA TYR A 118 -15.06 -9.70 -1.95
C TYR A 118 -15.45 -9.92 -0.49
N ASP A 119 -16.49 -9.21 -0.05
CA ASP A 119 -17.08 -9.40 1.28
C ASP A 119 -18.49 -9.99 1.13
N PRO A 120 -18.74 -11.21 1.65
CA PRO A 120 -20.04 -11.91 1.55
C PRO A 120 -21.11 -11.37 2.51
N ASN A 121 -20.80 -10.39 3.37
CA ASN A 121 -21.63 -10.00 4.50
C ASN A 121 -22.58 -8.84 4.20
N GLY A 122 -23.34 -8.91 3.10
CA GLY A 122 -24.39 -7.93 2.80
C GLY A 122 -23.89 -6.59 2.28
N VAL A 123 -22.74 -6.56 1.64
CA VAL A 123 -22.20 -5.35 0.99
C VAL A 123 -22.97 -5.07 -0.30
N GLN A 124 -23.35 -3.80 -0.52
CA GLN A 124 -23.95 -3.36 -1.77
C GLN A 124 -22.87 -3.06 -2.80
N TYR A 125 -22.75 -3.92 -3.81
CA TYR A 125 -21.88 -3.70 -4.95
C TYR A 125 -22.64 -3.01 -6.09
N GLN A 126 -22.05 -1.97 -6.65
CA GLN A 126 -22.60 -1.29 -7.84
C GLN A 126 -22.07 -1.95 -9.10
N LYS A 127 -22.81 -1.82 -10.21
CA LYS A 127 -22.32 -2.23 -11.52
C LYS A 127 -20.98 -1.54 -11.82
N ASP A 128 -20.10 -2.26 -12.52
CA ASP A 128 -18.75 -1.86 -12.92
C ASP A 128 -17.75 -1.69 -11.75
N PHE A 129 -18.12 -2.08 -10.53
CA PHE A 129 -17.22 -2.09 -9.39
C PHE A 129 -16.19 -3.21 -9.52
N TYR A 130 -14.91 -2.91 -9.23
CA TYR A 130 -13.83 -3.89 -9.21
C TYR A 130 -13.58 -4.38 -7.78
N LEU A 131 -13.36 -5.69 -7.65
CA LEU A 131 -13.01 -6.37 -6.41
C LEU A 131 -12.13 -7.59 -6.69
N THR A 132 -11.46 -8.10 -5.66
CA THR A 132 -10.66 -9.32 -5.77
C THR A 132 -11.31 -10.50 -5.07
N HIS A 133 -11.13 -11.68 -5.63
CA HIS A 133 -11.51 -12.95 -5.02
C HIS A 133 -10.53 -14.04 -5.47
N ASP A 134 -9.99 -14.82 -4.52
CA ASP A 134 -9.00 -15.87 -4.77
C ASP A 134 -7.81 -15.45 -5.67
N GLY A 135 -7.30 -14.22 -5.44
CA GLY A 135 -6.17 -13.65 -6.16
C GLY A 135 -6.47 -13.20 -7.61
N LYS A 136 -7.73 -13.24 -8.01
CA LYS A 136 -8.22 -12.79 -9.31
C LYS A 136 -8.98 -11.47 -9.17
N LEU A 137 -8.97 -10.67 -10.24
CA LEU A 137 -9.76 -9.43 -10.33
C LEU A 137 -11.10 -9.72 -10.98
N TYR A 138 -12.16 -9.21 -10.39
CA TYR A 138 -13.52 -9.33 -10.93
C TYR A 138 -14.17 -7.96 -11.08
N LYS A 139 -15.02 -7.84 -12.07
CA LYS A 139 -15.89 -6.70 -12.31
C LYS A 139 -17.34 -7.10 -12.06
N VAL A 140 -18.07 -6.26 -11.35
CA VAL A 140 -19.49 -6.47 -11.07
C VAL A 140 -20.31 -6.14 -12.33
N LEU A 141 -21.09 -7.11 -12.82
CA LEU A 141 -21.93 -6.97 -14.01
C LEU A 141 -23.30 -6.33 -13.69
N GLN A 142 -23.83 -6.61 -12.51
CA GLN A 142 -25.13 -6.11 -12.06
C GLN A 142 -25.04 -5.66 -10.60
N ALA A 143 -25.65 -4.53 -10.28
CA ALA A 143 -25.75 -4.07 -8.91
C ALA A 143 -26.54 -5.08 -8.06
N HIS A 144 -25.96 -5.47 -6.93
CA HIS A 144 -26.56 -6.44 -6.02
C HIS A 144 -26.03 -6.29 -4.59
N THR A 145 -26.68 -6.99 -3.66
CA THR A 145 -26.16 -7.14 -2.29
C THR A 145 -25.50 -8.50 -2.18
N SER A 146 -24.26 -8.54 -1.69
CA SER A 146 -23.48 -9.76 -1.57
C SER A 146 -24.11 -10.79 -0.64
N GLN A 147 -23.88 -12.06 -0.94
CA GLN A 147 -24.31 -13.22 -0.16
C GLN A 147 -23.21 -14.27 -0.15
N ALA A 148 -23.20 -15.10 0.87
CA ALA A 148 -22.12 -16.07 1.11
C ALA A 148 -21.95 -17.11 -0.02
N ASP A 149 -23.04 -17.46 -0.70
CA ASP A 149 -23.10 -18.44 -1.78
C ASP A 149 -23.04 -17.83 -3.19
N TRP A 150 -22.95 -16.50 -3.30
CA TRP A 150 -22.80 -15.79 -4.58
C TRP A 150 -21.37 -15.24 -4.75
N THR A 151 -20.39 -16.13 -4.66
CA THR A 151 -18.99 -15.74 -4.83
C THR A 151 -18.66 -15.38 -6.29
N PRO A 152 -17.67 -14.52 -6.53
CA PRO A 152 -17.31 -14.07 -7.89
C PRO A 152 -17.02 -15.20 -8.89
N ASP A 153 -16.49 -16.32 -8.43
CA ASP A 153 -16.19 -17.50 -9.24
C ASP A 153 -17.43 -18.40 -9.50
N THR A 154 -18.45 -18.33 -8.65
CA THR A 154 -19.64 -19.20 -8.75
C THR A 154 -20.87 -18.49 -9.32
N ALA A 155 -20.86 -17.14 -9.37
CA ALA A 155 -22.00 -16.34 -9.82
C ALA A 155 -21.67 -15.54 -11.12
N PRO A 156 -21.49 -16.18 -12.29
CA PRO A 156 -21.09 -15.53 -13.52
C PRO A 156 -22.12 -14.53 -14.08
N SER A 157 -23.36 -14.56 -13.62
CA SER A 157 -24.35 -13.54 -13.95
C SER A 157 -24.14 -12.20 -13.23
N LEU A 158 -23.40 -12.21 -12.12
CA LEU A 158 -23.13 -11.05 -11.27
C LEU A 158 -21.71 -10.52 -11.44
N PHE A 159 -20.77 -11.39 -11.83
CA PHE A 159 -19.34 -11.06 -11.92
C PHE A 159 -18.71 -11.58 -13.19
N ALA A 160 -17.76 -10.83 -13.73
CA ALA A 160 -16.85 -11.29 -14.77
C ALA A 160 -15.41 -11.17 -14.27
N GLU A 161 -14.61 -12.21 -14.45
CA GLU A 161 -13.16 -12.13 -14.24
C GLU A 161 -12.55 -11.19 -15.26
N VAL A 162 -11.71 -10.25 -14.84
CA VAL A 162 -10.99 -9.33 -15.73
C VAL A 162 -9.65 -9.96 -16.09
N LEU A 163 -9.48 -10.26 -17.38
CA LEU A 163 -8.31 -10.96 -17.88
C LEU A 163 -7.26 -9.99 -18.42
N PRO A 164 -5.95 -10.34 -18.33
CA PRO A 164 -4.89 -9.58 -18.98
C PRO A 164 -5.11 -9.49 -20.51
N GLY A 165 -4.80 -8.32 -21.10
CA GLY A 165 -4.91 -8.12 -22.55
C GLY A 165 -6.31 -7.80 -23.06
N GLN A 166 -7.31 -7.68 -22.17
CA GLN A 166 -8.63 -7.15 -22.52
C GLN A 166 -8.64 -5.62 -22.51
N GLY A 167 -9.46 -5.01 -23.35
CA GLY A 167 -9.62 -3.55 -23.43
C GLY A 167 -8.85 -2.86 -24.56
N GLY A 168 -8.18 -3.62 -25.45
CA GLY A 168 -7.67 -3.15 -26.75
C GLY A 168 -6.37 -2.36 -26.76
N THR A 169 -5.75 -2.02 -25.62
CA THR A 169 -4.54 -1.19 -25.55
C THR A 169 -3.34 -1.90 -24.91
N GLY A 170 -3.55 -2.95 -24.14
CA GLY A 170 -2.51 -3.73 -23.48
C GLY A 170 -2.23 -5.09 -24.11
N ILE A 171 -1.15 -5.69 -23.61
CA ILE A 171 -0.76 -7.04 -23.98
C ILE A 171 -0.61 -7.84 -22.69
N GLY A 172 -1.43 -8.88 -22.53
CA GLY A 172 -1.33 -9.81 -21.42
C GLY A 172 -1.06 -11.23 -21.86
N GLU A 173 -0.71 -12.12 -20.95
CA GLU A 173 -0.68 -13.53 -21.25
C GLU A 173 -2.11 -14.03 -21.47
N TRP A 174 -2.32 -14.84 -22.52
CA TRP A 174 -3.62 -15.42 -22.80
C TRP A 174 -4.07 -16.34 -21.67
N VAL A 175 -5.29 -16.12 -21.24
CA VAL A 175 -5.98 -16.97 -20.25
C VAL A 175 -7.27 -17.43 -20.87
N GLN A 176 -7.65 -18.71 -20.69
CA GLN A 176 -8.92 -19.22 -21.19
C GLN A 176 -10.08 -18.39 -20.62
N PRO A 177 -10.82 -17.65 -21.45
CA PRO A 177 -11.95 -16.88 -20.96
C PRO A 177 -13.17 -17.76 -20.69
N GLY A 178 -14.05 -17.26 -19.84
CA GLY A 178 -15.39 -17.79 -19.65
C GLY A 178 -16.39 -17.16 -20.62
N SER A 179 -17.67 -17.46 -20.40
CA SER A 179 -18.76 -16.91 -21.24
C SER A 179 -19.06 -15.43 -20.95
N THR A 180 -18.60 -14.90 -19.83
CA THR A 180 -18.87 -13.51 -19.37
C THR A 180 -17.71 -12.56 -19.57
N ASN A 181 -16.53 -13.08 -19.94
CA ASN A 181 -15.31 -12.31 -20.15
C ASN A 181 -14.55 -12.72 -21.42
N PRO A 182 -15.20 -12.87 -22.57
CA PRO A 182 -14.52 -13.21 -23.82
C PRO A 182 -13.59 -12.07 -24.25
N TYR A 183 -12.59 -12.39 -25.05
CA TYR A 183 -11.80 -11.38 -25.75
C TYR A 183 -12.64 -10.72 -26.85
N MET A 184 -12.41 -9.43 -27.04
CA MET A 184 -13.09 -8.62 -28.06
C MET A 184 -12.15 -8.31 -29.22
N THR A 185 -12.70 -7.87 -30.32
CA THR A 185 -11.91 -7.41 -31.48
C THR A 185 -10.90 -6.35 -31.07
N GLY A 186 -9.63 -6.56 -31.39
CA GLY A 186 -8.51 -5.68 -31.06
C GLY A 186 -7.79 -6.00 -29.75
N ASP A 187 -8.34 -6.91 -28.91
CA ASP A 187 -7.63 -7.38 -27.71
C ASP A 187 -6.35 -8.14 -28.10
N ARG A 188 -5.26 -7.90 -27.35
CA ARG A 188 -3.94 -8.45 -27.64
C ARG A 188 -3.42 -9.30 -26.50
N VAL A 189 -2.93 -10.47 -26.86
CA VAL A 189 -2.37 -11.42 -25.89
C VAL A 189 -1.04 -12.01 -26.38
N THR A 190 -0.21 -12.43 -25.42
CA THR A 190 0.93 -13.32 -25.68
C THR A 190 0.49 -14.76 -25.46
N HIS A 191 0.82 -15.65 -26.38
CA HIS A 191 0.55 -17.08 -26.25
C HIS A 191 1.58 -17.91 -27.05
N ASN A 192 2.15 -18.94 -26.41
CA ASN A 192 3.13 -19.84 -27.04
C ASN A 192 4.26 -19.10 -27.78
N GLY A 193 4.82 -18.04 -27.15
CA GLY A 193 5.92 -17.24 -27.68
C GLY A 193 5.54 -16.35 -28.87
N GLY A 194 4.27 -16.14 -29.13
CA GLY A 194 3.74 -15.23 -30.16
C GLY A 194 2.83 -14.18 -29.56
N MET A 195 2.70 -13.05 -30.24
CA MET A 195 1.70 -12.03 -29.96
C MET A 195 0.51 -12.23 -30.91
N TRP A 196 -0.69 -12.13 -30.37
CA TRP A 196 -1.93 -12.38 -31.11
C TRP A 196 -2.92 -11.25 -30.85
N GLU A 197 -3.67 -10.88 -31.89
CA GLU A 197 -4.76 -9.90 -31.82
C GLU A 197 -6.07 -10.60 -32.18
N SER A 198 -7.10 -10.41 -31.38
CA SER A 198 -8.44 -10.95 -31.62
C SER A 198 -9.10 -10.20 -32.79
N LEU A 199 -9.59 -10.94 -33.77
CA LEU A 199 -10.27 -10.43 -34.97
C LEU A 199 -11.79 -10.36 -34.82
N VAL A 200 -12.33 -10.95 -33.75
CA VAL A 200 -13.78 -11.06 -33.53
C VAL A 200 -14.15 -10.73 -32.11
N ASP A 201 -15.38 -10.31 -31.94
CA ASP A 201 -15.97 -10.16 -30.61
C ASP A 201 -16.39 -11.50 -30.04
N ASN A 202 -16.43 -11.59 -28.70
CA ASN A 202 -16.79 -12.80 -27.97
C ASN A 202 -15.85 -14.00 -28.27
N ASN A 203 -14.57 -13.73 -28.45
CA ASN A 203 -13.58 -14.73 -28.76
C ASN A 203 -13.18 -15.52 -27.49
N VAL A 204 -13.48 -16.79 -27.45
CA VAL A 204 -13.13 -17.71 -26.36
C VAL A 204 -12.16 -18.80 -26.80
N TRP A 205 -11.67 -18.74 -28.04
CA TRP A 205 -10.77 -19.73 -28.60
C TRP A 205 -9.30 -19.43 -28.25
N GLU A 206 -8.54 -20.51 -28.16
CA GLU A 206 -7.10 -20.40 -27.92
C GLU A 206 -6.38 -19.86 -29.18
N PRO A 207 -5.48 -18.85 -29.04
CA PRO A 207 -4.71 -18.36 -30.19
C PRO A 207 -3.78 -19.41 -30.75
N GLY A 208 -3.84 -19.61 -32.09
CA GLY A 208 -3.02 -20.59 -32.81
C GLY A 208 -3.48 -22.02 -32.65
N ALA A 209 -4.60 -22.30 -32.02
CA ALA A 209 -5.25 -23.61 -32.04
C ALA A 209 -5.83 -23.91 -33.43
N GLN A 210 -5.97 -25.19 -33.77
CA GLN A 210 -6.60 -25.59 -35.01
C GLN A 210 -8.04 -25.07 -35.08
N GLY A 211 -8.36 -24.32 -36.15
CA GLY A 211 -9.68 -23.71 -36.34
C GLY A 211 -9.81 -22.29 -35.75
N SER A 212 -8.76 -21.74 -35.14
CA SER A 212 -8.76 -20.37 -34.63
C SER A 212 -8.15 -19.35 -35.61
N GLU A 213 -7.78 -19.77 -36.83
CA GLU A 213 -7.04 -18.93 -37.80
C GLU A 213 -7.82 -17.70 -38.28
N ALA A 214 -9.14 -17.78 -38.27
CA ALA A 214 -10.03 -16.66 -38.61
C ALA A 214 -10.38 -15.78 -37.37
N LEU A 215 -10.00 -16.20 -36.17
CA LEU A 215 -10.36 -15.55 -34.90
C LEU A 215 -9.20 -14.79 -34.28
N TRP A 216 -7.97 -15.22 -34.59
CA TRP A 216 -6.75 -14.62 -34.09
C TRP A 216 -5.77 -14.32 -35.23
N GLN A 217 -5.20 -13.13 -35.19
CA GLN A 217 -4.09 -12.76 -36.08
C GLN A 217 -2.79 -12.74 -35.30
N LYS A 218 -1.78 -13.44 -35.76
CA LYS A 218 -0.44 -13.32 -35.22
C LYS A 218 0.13 -11.94 -35.59
N VAL A 219 0.51 -11.17 -34.58
CA VAL A 219 1.15 -9.86 -34.77
C VAL A 219 2.65 -10.08 -34.87
N THR A 220 3.26 -9.61 -35.93
CA THR A 220 4.72 -9.54 -36.10
C THR A 220 5.15 -8.10 -35.82
N GLU A 221 6.20 -7.91 -35.00
CA GLU A 221 6.86 -6.61 -34.81
C GLU A 221 7.39 -6.04 -36.11
#